data_d7241bff5c56fa0788c0b4f0fdb2cc7a
#
_entry.id   d7241bff5c56fa0788c0b4f0fdb2cc7a
#
_cell.length_a   1.000
_cell.length_b   1.000
_cell.length_c   1.000
_cell.angle_alpha   90.00
_cell.angle_beta   90.00
_cell.angle_gamma   90.00
#
_symmetry.space_group_name_H-M   'P 1'
#
loop_
_entity.id
_entity.type
_entity.pdbx_description
1 polymer ?
#
loop_
_entity_poly.entity_id
_entity_poly.type
_entity_poly.pdbx_seq_one_letter_code
_entity_poly.pdbx_strand_id
1 'polypeptide(L)'
;MDAKHAENKVIRWLAEDLLRWNYDCIVVVNLQEGTAFWMDYDVEKELLPISDLDAWTEKYLKRHYEGDDLEVVLRMTRLESIVRSVKENGKESISYSIHVDGKIKRKMLQAQFLPEDSTILYIVWRDVTKEHIIKKQEEQVLEKALDVAQKANQAKKEFLIHISRDIGAPLYELSGILQQLQKKQTGDGSQAYIEKALENVEHLQTLFGNLLDVSAAETDDMAIVEEAVAPKKLIQEIADELEKQASKKKIRVIFEVKPTNFPMVMLDPVRWKQIIMNIMQNSIQYGKNNGFTRCEVSAELMAPDWEMVTMRFTDDGPGMEEEFQRTVFQDFVCYDEENRGSGLGLPLVQHIVKNMGGKMQLSSRLGEGTAVTVRIPVRAADVSDYENAKRMEHMLRHLNKTDFSKFRALVVDDSWINRELMCVLLERIGVQVETAEDGQQAVERLLASDTGYYQVIFMDIQMPNKDGLEATMEIRKMERQDLSDITIIAVTAHAFRNDRLRTLEAGMDYHMALPLNQVELTEILARELLEADLQKESEVRGFRIIK
;
A
#
# COMPACT_ATOMS: atom_id res chain seq x y z
N MET A 1 -46.75 -1.37 -65.17
CA MET A 1 -45.27 -1.53 -65.32
C MET A 1 -44.48 -0.72 -64.27
N ASP A 2 -45.15 0.23 -63.58
CA ASP A 2 -44.35 1.20 -62.75
C ASP A 2 -44.18 0.89 -61.28
N ALA A 3 -45.02 0.07 -60.64
CA ALA A 3 -44.90 -0.27 -59.23
C ALA A 3 -43.71 -1.24 -58.97
N LYS A 4 -43.57 -2.26 -59.81
CA LYS A 4 -42.49 -3.27 -59.73
C LYS A 4 -41.10 -2.64 -59.98
N HIS A 5 -41.04 -1.57 -60.77
CA HIS A 5 -39.80 -0.84 -61.04
C HIS A 5 -39.40 0.08 -59.88
N ALA A 6 -40.37 0.64 -59.16
CA ALA A 6 -40.16 1.47 -57.98
C ALA A 6 -39.72 0.64 -56.76
N GLU A 7 -40.36 -0.54 -56.57
CA GLU A 7 -40.01 -1.48 -55.51
C GLU A 7 -38.58 -2.02 -55.65
N ASN A 8 -38.18 -2.42 -56.84
CA ASN A 8 -36.82 -2.83 -57.14
C ASN A 8 -35.78 -1.70 -56.91
N LYS A 9 -36.19 -0.44 -57.11
CA LYS A 9 -35.31 0.71 -56.92
C LYS A 9 -35.07 1.03 -55.45
N VAL A 10 -36.06 0.85 -54.58
CA VAL A 10 -35.93 1.02 -53.12
C VAL A 10 -35.10 -0.09 -52.50
N ILE A 11 -35.33 -1.34 -52.91
CA ILE A 11 -34.54 -2.51 -52.47
C ILE A 11 -33.08 -2.33 -52.89
N ARG A 12 -32.82 -1.87 -54.09
CA ARG A 12 -31.49 -1.62 -54.62
C ARG A 12 -30.77 -0.49 -53.86
N TRP A 13 -31.46 0.60 -53.53
CA TRP A 13 -30.92 1.71 -52.77
C TRP A 13 -30.59 1.29 -51.31
N LEU A 14 -31.48 0.57 -50.66
CA LEU A 14 -31.25 -0.01 -49.31
C LEU A 14 -30.03 -0.94 -49.29
N ALA A 15 -29.89 -1.80 -50.28
CA ALA A 15 -28.77 -2.71 -50.35
C ALA A 15 -27.44 -1.98 -50.64
N GLU A 16 -27.47 -0.95 -51.53
CA GLU A 16 -26.26 -0.12 -51.79
C GLU A 16 -25.83 0.69 -50.55
N ASP A 17 -26.79 1.16 -49.74
CA ASP A 17 -26.50 1.88 -48.52
C ASP A 17 -25.98 0.95 -47.42
N LEU A 18 -26.55 -0.25 -47.26
CA LEU A 18 -26.08 -1.27 -46.31
C LEU A 18 -24.66 -1.82 -46.63
N LEU A 19 -24.33 -1.99 -47.93
CA LEU A 19 -22.98 -2.41 -48.35
C LEU A 19 -21.90 -1.36 -47.98
N ARG A 20 -22.25 -0.07 -47.92
CA ARG A 20 -21.37 0.99 -47.41
C ARG A 20 -21.04 0.86 -45.93
N TRP A 21 -21.84 0.08 -45.16
CA TRP A 21 -21.72 -0.12 -43.73
C TRP A 21 -20.90 -1.38 -43.34
N ASN A 22 -19.96 -1.85 -44.17
CA ASN A 22 -19.12 -3.03 -43.90
C ASN A 22 -19.82 -4.41 -43.94
N TYR A 23 -20.82 -4.58 -44.77
CA TYR A 23 -21.33 -5.91 -45.08
C TYR A 23 -20.63 -6.49 -46.29
N ASP A 24 -20.30 -7.79 -46.24
CA ASP A 24 -19.66 -8.47 -47.38
C ASP A 24 -20.67 -8.85 -48.44
N CYS A 25 -21.88 -9.19 -48.02
CA CYS A 25 -22.96 -9.62 -48.92
C CYS A 25 -24.31 -9.34 -48.31
N ILE A 26 -25.29 -9.02 -49.13
CA ILE A 26 -26.67 -8.82 -48.79
C ILE A 26 -27.54 -9.63 -49.73
N VAL A 27 -28.51 -10.35 -49.16
CA VAL A 27 -29.56 -11.06 -49.90
C VAL A 27 -30.92 -10.55 -49.43
N VAL A 28 -31.73 -10.12 -50.36
CA VAL A 28 -33.13 -9.75 -50.11
C VAL A 28 -34.02 -10.80 -50.72
N VAL A 29 -34.79 -11.48 -49.89
CA VAL A 29 -35.66 -12.59 -50.27
C VAL A 29 -37.13 -12.11 -50.26
N ASN A 30 -37.81 -12.20 -51.38
CA ASN A 30 -39.24 -12.03 -51.45
C ASN A 30 -39.92 -13.41 -51.39
N LEU A 31 -40.50 -13.73 -50.23
CA LEU A 31 -41.12 -15.03 -49.99
C LEU A 31 -42.41 -15.22 -50.77
N GLN A 32 -43.10 -14.12 -51.15
CA GLN A 32 -44.36 -14.14 -51.90
C GLN A 32 -44.14 -14.41 -53.39
N GLU A 33 -43.07 -13.80 -53.94
CA GLU A 33 -42.74 -13.97 -55.38
C GLU A 33 -41.79 -15.15 -55.63
N GLY A 34 -41.23 -15.77 -54.60
CA GLY A 34 -40.27 -16.85 -54.74
C GLY A 34 -38.95 -16.41 -55.38
N THR A 35 -38.53 -15.16 -55.14
CA THR A 35 -37.32 -14.59 -55.72
C THR A 35 -36.36 -14.10 -54.65
N ALA A 36 -35.05 -14.20 -54.93
CA ALA A 36 -33.99 -13.65 -54.08
C ALA A 36 -33.12 -12.69 -54.91
N PHE A 37 -32.85 -11.54 -54.35
CA PHE A 37 -31.95 -10.56 -54.94
C PHE A 37 -30.65 -10.59 -54.18
N TRP A 38 -29.56 -10.95 -54.89
CA TRP A 38 -28.20 -11.05 -54.33
C TRP A 38 -27.38 -9.83 -54.70
N MET A 39 -26.61 -9.31 -53.72
CA MET A 39 -25.65 -8.23 -53.94
C MET A 39 -24.39 -8.51 -53.14
N ASP A 40 -23.25 -8.60 -53.82
CA ASP A 40 -21.92 -8.73 -53.24
C ASP A 40 -21.05 -7.56 -53.72
N TYR A 41 -19.94 -7.28 -53.04
CA TYR A 41 -19.03 -6.18 -53.36
C TYR A 41 -18.35 -6.35 -54.72
N ASP A 42 -18.11 -7.61 -55.12
CA ASP A 42 -17.29 -7.95 -56.34
C ASP A 42 -18.12 -8.59 -57.48
N VAL A 43 -19.42 -8.84 -57.35
CA VAL A 43 -20.21 -9.59 -58.34
C VAL A 43 -21.37 -8.73 -58.86
N GLU A 44 -21.62 -8.83 -60.19
CA GLU A 44 -22.79 -8.25 -60.84
C GLU A 44 -24.11 -8.73 -60.22
N LYS A 45 -25.04 -7.83 -60.11
CA LYS A 45 -26.34 -7.97 -59.48
C LYS A 45 -27.20 -9.02 -60.21
N GLU A 46 -27.41 -10.18 -59.57
CA GLU A 46 -28.28 -11.22 -60.18
C GLU A 46 -29.56 -11.41 -59.38
N LEU A 47 -30.65 -11.60 -60.11
CA LEU A 47 -31.95 -12.03 -59.58
C LEU A 47 -31.99 -13.56 -59.72
N LEU A 48 -31.97 -14.27 -58.58
CA LEU A 48 -31.97 -15.72 -58.54
C LEU A 48 -33.34 -16.24 -58.06
N PRO A 49 -33.77 -17.43 -58.53
CA PRO A 49 -34.87 -18.13 -57.90
C PRO A 49 -34.55 -18.51 -56.46
N ILE A 50 -35.52 -18.45 -55.57
CA ILE A 50 -35.35 -18.80 -54.13
C ILE A 50 -34.75 -20.22 -53.95
N SER A 51 -35.13 -21.16 -54.86
CA SER A 51 -34.62 -22.54 -54.87
C SER A 51 -33.08 -22.63 -54.95
N ASP A 52 -32.41 -21.66 -55.51
CA ASP A 52 -30.98 -21.68 -55.78
C ASP A 52 -30.16 -21.11 -54.66
N LEU A 53 -30.80 -20.38 -53.71
CA LEU A 53 -30.11 -19.75 -52.58
C LEU A 53 -29.47 -20.76 -51.62
N ASP A 54 -30.24 -21.80 -51.25
CA ASP A 54 -29.73 -22.87 -50.38
C ASP A 54 -28.60 -23.67 -51.04
N ALA A 55 -28.72 -23.94 -52.33
CA ALA A 55 -27.70 -24.66 -53.09
C ALA A 55 -26.41 -23.84 -53.23
N TRP A 56 -26.53 -22.53 -53.40
CA TRP A 56 -25.40 -21.63 -53.44
C TRP A 56 -24.70 -21.52 -52.04
N THR A 57 -25.47 -21.31 -50.98
CA THR A 57 -24.96 -21.24 -49.61
C THR A 57 -24.25 -22.55 -49.23
N GLU A 58 -24.80 -23.69 -49.58
CA GLU A 58 -24.21 -25.02 -49.35
C GLU A 58 -22.89 -25.16 -50.11
N LYS A 59 -22.82 -24.78 -51.38
CA LYS A 59 -21.61 -24.83 -52.20
C LYS A 59 -20.51 -23.90 -51.65
N TYR A 60 -20.89 -22.69 -51.21
CA TYR A 60 -19.96 -21.74 -50.61
C TYR A 60 -19.40 -22.26 -49.30
N LEU A 61 -20.25 -22.74 -48.40
CA LEU A 61 -19.79 -23.26 -47.08
C LEU A 61 -18.94 -24.51 -47.27
N LYS A 62 -19.33 -25.47 -48.09
CA LYS A 62 -18.51 -26.69 -48.35
C LYS A 62 -17.12 -26.39 -48.89
N ARG A 63 -16.97 -25.26 -49.60
CA ARG A 63 -15.68 -24.83 -50.15
C ARG A 63 -14.78 -24.09 -49.16
N HIS A 64 -15.37 -23.34 -48.23
CA HIS A 64 -14.64 -22.37 -47.40
C HIS A 64 -14.74 -22.64 -45.91
N TYR A 65 -15.65 -23.52 -45.45
CA TYR A 65 -15.83 -23.84 -44.05
C TYR A 65 -14.86 -24.95 -43.62
N GLU A 66 -14.13 -24.71 -42.52
CA GLU A 66 -13.26 -25.66 -41.86
C GLU A 66 -13.71 -25.81 -40.41
N GLY A 67 -14.60 -26.73 -40.14
CA GLY A 67 -15.07 -27.06 -38.81
C GLY A 67 -15.77 -28.40 -38.82
N ASP A 68 -15.72 -29.14 -37.74
CA ASP A 68 -16.35 -30.46 -37.58
C ASP A 68 -17.88 -30.38 -37.56
N ASP A 69 -18.43 -29.16 -37.43
CA ASP A 69 -19.85 -28.85 -37.31
C ASP A 69 -20.48 -28.31 -38.62
N LEU A 70 -19.82 -28.52 -39.77
CA LEU A 70 -20.33 -28.05 -41.07
C LEU A 70 -21.80 -28.39 -41.32
N GLU A 71 -22.24 -29.59 -40.99
CA GLU A 71 -23.64 -30.00 -41.18
C GLU A 71 -24.61 -29.22 -40.32
N VAL A 72 -24.17 -28.82 -39.11
CA VAL A 72 -24.96 -27.98 -38.22
C VAL A 72 -25.10 -26.55 -38.80
N VAL A 73 -23.97 -26.00 -39.27
CA VAL A 73 -23.99 -24.64 -39.91
C VAL A 73 -24.83 -24.66 -41.18
N LEU A 74 -24.69 -25.69 -42.04
CA LEU A 74 -25.53 -25.86 -43.23
C LEU A 74 -27.02 -25.93 -42.91
N ARG A 75 -27.37 -26.64 -41.83
CA ARG A 75 -28.78 -26.72 -41.38
C ARG A 75 -29.30 -25.38 -40.89
N MET A 76 -28.50 -24.62 -40.13
CA MET A 76 -28.88 -23.31 -39.58
C MET A 76 -28.97 -22.25 -40.67
N THR A 77 -28.16 -22.34 -41.73
CA THR A 77 -28.11 -21.35 -42.83
C THR A 77 -29.12 -21.65 -43.95
N ARG A 78 -29.89 -22.73 -43.88
CA ARG A 78 -31.00 -23.01 -44.82
C ARG A 78 -32.05 -21.92 -44.66
N LEU A 79 -32.58 -21.44 -45.77
CA LEU A 79 -33.60 -20.39 -45.82
C LEU A 79 -34.82 -20.73 -44.95
N GLU A 80 -35.28 -21.95 -44.99
CA GLU A 80 -36.41 -22.41 -44.16
C GLU A 80 -36.14 -22.28 -42.66
N SER A 81 -34.94 -22.63 -42.23
CA SER A 81 -34.50 -22.53 -40.83
C SER A 81 -34.38 -21.06 -40.39
N ILE A 82 -33.78 -20.23 -41.23
CA ILE A 82 -33.67 -18.77 -41.00
C ILE A 82 -35.07 -18.16 -40.89
N VAL A 83 -35.96 -18.41 -41.85
CA VAL A 83 -37.36 -17.88 -41.86
C VAL A 83 -38.09 -18.32 -40.59
N ARG A 84 -37.98 -19.56 -40.17
CA ARG A 84 -38.60 -20.05 -38.93
C ARG A 84 -38.07 -19.31 -37.71
N SER A 85 -36.75 -19.24 -37.55
CA SER A 85 -36.13 -18.57 -36.42
C SER A 85 -36.45 -17.06 -36.36
N VAL A 86 -36.45 -16.37 -37.50
CA VAL A 86 -36.81 -14.96 -37.56
C VAL A 86 -38.29 -14.73 -37.21
N LYS A 87 -39.19 -15.66 -37.60
CA LYS A 87 -40.60 -15.60 -37.21
C LYS A 87 -40.80 -15.79 -35.71
N GLU A 88 -40.00 -16.67 -35.07
CA GLU A 88 -40.09 -16.97 -33.65
C GLU A 88 -39.42 -15.87 -32.79
N ASN A 89 -38.27 -15.37 -33.20
CA ASN A 89 -37.40 -14.52 -32.40
C ASN A 89 -37.28 -13.07 -32.89
N GLY A 90 -37.91 -12.73 -34.01
CA GLY A 90 -37.82 -11.40 -34.66
C GLY A 90 -36.55 -11.20 -35.48
N LYS A 91 -35.46 -11.86 -35.15
CA LYS A 91 -34.18 -11.84 -35.86
C LYS A 91 -33.41 -13.14 -35.68
N GLU A 92 -32.52 -13.45 -36.61
CA GLU A 92 -31.55 -14.55 -36.50
C GLU A 92 -30.14 -14.03 -36.64
N SER A 93 -29.17 -14.64 -35.89
CA SER A 93 -27.76 -14.27 -35.97
C SER A 93 -26.91 -15.52 -35.80
N ILE A 94 -26.19 -15.91 -36.85
CA ILE A 94 -25.37 -17.11 -36.92
C ILE A 94 -23.93 -16.68 -37.17
N SER A 95 -22.98 -17.11 -36.27
CA SER A 95 -21.56 -16.84 -36.44
C SER A 95 -20.81 -18.14 -36.72
N TYR A 96 -19.95 -18.13 -37.72
CA TYR A 96 -19.12 -19.29 -38.10
C TYR A 96 -17.77 -18.84 -38.63
N SER A 97 -16.83 -19.78 -38.71
CA SER A 97 -15.49 -19.50 -39.22
C SER A 97 -15.33 -20.08 -40.62
N ILE A 98 -14.65 -19.36 -41.51
CA ILE A 98 -14.31 -19.82 -42.86
C ILE A 98 -12.84 -19.60 -43.15
N HIS A 99 -12.28 -20.37 -44.08
CA HIS A 99 -10.95 -20.16 -44.63
C HIS A 99 -11.03 -19.38 -45.94
N VAL A 100 -10.40 -18.23 -45.98
CA VAL A 100 -10.29 -17.39 -47.20
C VAL A 100 -8.83 -16.97 -47.34
N ASP A 101 -8.21 -17.27 -48.47
CA ASP A 101 -6.81 -16.93 -48.78
C ASP A 101 -5.80 -17.37 -47.71
N GLY A 102 -5.99 -18.57 -47.15
CA GLY A 102 -5.13 -19.13 -46.11
C GLY A 102 -5.26 -18.47 -44.73
N LYS A 103 -6.30 -17.65 -44.52
CA LYS A 103 -6.59 -17.01 -43.23
C LYS A 103 -7.97 -17.41 -42.73
N ILE A 104 -8.07 -17.65 -41.42
CA ILE A 104 -9.35 -17.87 -40.78
C ILE A 104 -10.07 -16.52 -40.60
N LYS A 105 -11.26 -16.43 -41.15
CA LYS A 105 -12.17 -15.29 -40.99
C LYS A 105 -13.42 -15.70 -40.23
N ARG A 106 -13.86 -14.87 -39.29
CA ARG A 106 -15.12 -15.07 -38.58
C ARG A 106 -16.22 -14.30 -39.31
N LYS A 107 -17.19 -15.01 -39.83
CA LYS A 107 -18.35 -14.45 -40.53
C LYS A 107 -19.56 -14.47 -39.61
N MET A 108 -20.43 -13.46 -39.76
CA MET A 108 -21.72 -13.39 -39.11
C MET A 108 -22.78 -13.21 -40.17
N LEU A 109 -23.76 -14.12 -40.19
CA LEU A 109 -25.00 -14.00 -40.90
C LEU A 109 -26.03 -13.39 -39.94
N GLN A 110 -26.70 -12.34 -40.39
CA GLN A 110 -27.88 -11.76 -39.68
C GLN A 110 -29.04 -11.71 -40.63
N ALA A 111 -30.24 -12.12 -40.14
CA ALA A 111 -31.44 -12.13 -40.91
C ALA A 111 -32.61 -11.51 -40.12
N GLN A 112 -33.42 -10.73 -40.79
CA GLN A 112 -34.60 -10.08 -40.23
C GLN A 112 -35.63 -9.78 -41.33
N PHE A 113 -36.92 -9.78 -40.98
CA PHE A 113 -37.95 -9.25 -41.87
C PHE A 113 -37.90 -7.72 -41.96
N LEU A 114 -38.33 -7.19 -43.10
CA LEU A 114 -38.51 -5.74 -43.21
C LEU A 114 -39.61 -5.30 -42.23
N PRO A 115 -39.41 -4.21 -41.45
CA PRO A 115 -40.37 -3.82 -40.42
C PRO A 115 -41.79 -3.54 -40.95
N GLU A 116 -41.91 -3.12 -42.20
CA GLU A 116 -43.17 -2.74 -42.85
C GLU A 116 -43.74 -3.87 -43.71
N ASP A 117 -42.96 -4.94 -43.99
CA ASP A 117 -43.38 -6.05 -44.84
C ASP A 117 -42.75 -7.39 -44.41
N SER A 118 -43.56 -8.21 -43.75
CA SER A 118 -43.14 -9.56 -43.29
C SER A 118 -43.00 -10.61 -44.42
N THR A 119 -43.20 -10.24 -45.67
CA THR A 119 -42.95 -11.09 -46.85
C THR A 119 -41.53 -10.91 -47.40
N ILE A 120 -40.85 -9.83 -47.00
CA ILE A 120 -39.50 -9.50 -47.43
C ILE A 120 -38.54 -9.77 -46.27
N LEU A 121 -37.61 -10.73 -46.48
CA LEU A 121 -36.54 -11.07 -45.56
C LEU A 121 -35.25 -10.53 -46.12
N TYR A 122 -34.47 -9.79 -45.31
CA TYR A 122 -33.08 -9.48 -45.66
C TYR A 122 -32.12 -10.31 -44.83
N ILE A 123 -31.08 -10.79 -45.50
CA ILE A 123 -29.97 -11.58 -44.90
C ILE A 123 -28.69 -10.85 -45.25
N VAL A 124 -27.89 -10.57 -44.24
CA VAL A 124 -26.59 -9.88 -44.41
C VAL A 124 -25.45 -10.71 -43.86
N TRP A 125 -24.34 -10.70 -44.54
CA TRP A 125 -23.08 -11.31 -44.08
C TRP A 125 -22.06 -10.22 -43.85
N ARG A 126 -21.33 -10.31 -42.77
CA ARG A 126 -20.21 -9.42 -42.49
C ARG A 126 -19.01 -10.18 -41.86
N ASP A 127 -17.83 -9.64 -42.09
CA ASP A 127 -16.60 -10.08 -41.45
C ASP A 127 -16.51 -9.49 -40.05
N VAL A 128 -16.59 -10.33 -39.03
CA VAL A 128 -16.50 -9.96 -37.61
C VAL A 128 -15.20 -10.46 -36.97
N THR A 129 -14.19 -10.74 -37.78
CA THR A 129 -12.91 -11.30 -37.31
C THR A 129 -12.22 -10.37 -36.34
N LYS A 130 -12.16 -9.07 -36.64
CA LYS A 130 -11.52 -8.07 -35.77
C LYS A 130 -12.25 -7.93 -34.43
N GLU A 131 -13.58 -7.81 -34.45
CA GLU A 131 -14.41 -7.70 -33.25
C GLU A 131 -14.26 -8.95 -32.39
N HIS A 132 -14.22 -10.13 -33.02
CA HIS A 132 -14.05 -11.39 -32.30
C HIS A 132 -12.66 -11.49 -31.62
N ILE A 133 -11.59 -11.07 -32.30
CA ILE A 133 -10.24 -11.07 -31.74
C ILE A 133 -10.15 -10.08 -30.55
N ILE A 134 -10.68 -8.87 -30.72
CA ILE A 134 -10.67 -7.85 -29.67
C ILE A 134 -11.44 -8.39 -28.43
N LYS A 135 -12.64 -8.90 -28.65
CA LYS A 135 -13.47 -9.44 -27.56
C LYS A 135 -12.76 -10.58 -26.81
N LYS A 136 -12.10 -11.49 -27.54
CA LYS A 136 -11.35 -12.60 -26.93
C LYS A 136 -10.15 -12.10 -26.15
N GLN A 137 -9.46 -11.04 -26.61
CA GLN A 137 -8.37 -10.40 -25.87
C GLN A 137 -8.86 -9.72 -24.59
N GLU A 138 -9.98 -9.00 -24.66
CA GLU A 138 -10.62 -8.38 -23.50
C GLU A 138 -11.03 -9.41 -22.45
N GLU A 139 -11.66 -10.53 -22.88
CA GLU A 139 -12.01 -11.64 -22.00
C GLU A 139 -10.79 -12.23 -21.31
N GLN A 140 -9.68 -12.45 -22.04
CA GLN A 140 -8.43 -12.97 -21.46
C GLN A 140 -7.78 -12.00 -20.47
N VAL A 141 -7.83 -10.67 -20.75
CA VAL A 141 -7.34 -9.66 -19.82
C VAL A 141 -8.19 -9.63 -18.56
N LEU A 142 -9.51 -9.68 -18.72
CA LEU A 142 -10.45 -9.68 -17.58
C LEU A 142 -10.28 -10.93 -16.71
N GLU A 143 -10.12 -12.10 -17.32
CA GLU A 143 -9.89 -13.36 -16.60
C GLU A 143 -8.60 -13.32 -15.77
N LYS A 144 -7.50 -12.80 -16.37
CA LYS A 144 -6.24 -12.61 -15.64
C LYS A 144 -6.38 -11.60 -14.50
N ALA A 145 -7.07 -10.49 -14.74
CA ALA A 145 -7.31 -9.49 -13.71
C ALA A 145 -8.14 -10.05 -12.54
N LEU A 146 -9.14 -10.87 -12.85
CA LEU A 146 -9.97 -11.55 -11.86
C LEU A 146 -9.16 -12.54 -11.01
N ASP A 147 -8.29 -13.35 -11.64
CA ASP A 147 -7.42 -14.31 -10.93
C ASP A 147 -6.47 -13.58 -9.97
N VAL A 148 -5.85 -12.49 -10.43
CA VAL A 148 -4.98 -11.65 -9.57
C VAL A 148 -5.77 -11.05 -8.40
N ALA A 149 -6.96 -10.51 -8.65
CA ALA A 149 -7.79 -9.93 -7.59
C ALA A 149 -8.27 -10.99 -6.57
N GLN A 150 -8.60 -12.19 -7.02
CA GLN A 150 -8.99 -13.30 -6.14
C GLN A 150 -7.83 -13.75 -5.26
N LYS A 151 -6.63 -13.90 -5.82
CA LYS A 151 -5.42 -14.26 -5.06
C LYS A 151 -5.08 -13.21 -4.01
N ALA A 152 -5.14 -11.92 -4.37
CA ALA A 152 -4.92 -10.82 -3.43
C ALA A 152 -5.96 -10.84 -2.29
N ASN A 153 -7.24 -11.07 -2.60
CA ASN A 153 -8.29 -11.13 -1.58
C ASN A 153 -8.16 -12.35 -0.66
N GLN A 154 -7.70 -13.48 -1.21
CA GLN A 154 -7.42 -14.67 -0.41
C GLN A 154 -6.25 -14.43 0.54
N ALA A 155 -5.13 -13.88 0.06
CA ALA A 155 -3.99 -13.51 0.88
C ALA A 155 -4.39 -12.53 2.01
N LYS A 156 -5.23 -11.52 1.69
CA LYS A 156 -5.77 -10.59 2.67
C LYS A 156 -6.61 -11.26 3.75
N LYS A 157 -7.43 -12.26 3.39
CA LYS A 157 -8.22 -13.03 4.38
C LYS A 157 -7.34 -13.86 5.30
N GLU A 158 -6.36 -14.57 4.74
CA GLU A 158 -5.39 -15.36 5.51
C GLU A 158 -4.61 -14.48 6.48
N PHE A 159 -4.17 -13.31 6.02
CA PHE A 159 -3.56 -12.28 6.85
C PHE A 159 -4.41 -11.87 8.06
N LEU A 160 -5.68 -11.52 7.85
CA LEU A 160 -6.56 -11.14 8.96
C LEU A 160 -6.72 -12.27 9.99
N ILE A 161 -6.71 -13.52 9.56
CA ILE A 161 -6.75 -14.69 10.44
C ILE A 161 -5.45 -14.80 11.24
N HIS A 162 -4.29 -14.62 10.59
CA HIS A 162 -2.99 -14.68 11.25
C HIS A 162 -2.83 -13.56 12.28
N ILE A 163 -3.14 -12.30 11.91
CA ILE A 163 -3.11 -11.17 12.85
C ILE A 163 -4.05 -11.41 14.04
N SER A 164 -5.28 -11.85 13.78
CA SER A 164 -6.22 -12.12 14.87
C SER A 164 -5.67 -13.14 15.87
N ARG A 165 -4.87 -14.11 15.41
CA ARG A 165 -4.24 -15.10 16.26
C ARG A 165 -3.01 -14.54 16.97
N ASP A 166 -2.16 -13.82 16.25
CA ASP A 166 -0.91 -13.25 16.78
C ASP A 166 -1.15 -12.14 17.80
N ILE A 167 -2.27 -11.41 17.67
CA ILE A 167 -2.75 -10.46 18.68
C ILE A 167 -3.49 -11.19 19.81
N GLY A 168 -4.29 -12.20 19.48
CA GLY A 168 -5.12 -12.92 20.45
C GLY A 168 -4.31 -13.68 21.51
N ALA A 169 -3.18 -14.32 21.11
CA ALA A 169 -2.36 -15.10 22.01
C ALA A 169 -1.72 -14.26 23.12
N PRO A 170 -0.98 -13.16 22.85
CA PRO A 170 -0.40 -12.31 23.89
C PRO A 170 -1.46 -11.56 24.70
N LEU A 171 -2.60 -11.19 24.13
CA LEU A 171 -3.73 -10.63 24.90
C LEU A 171 -4.29 -11.63 25.90
N TYR A 172 -4.42 -12.89 25.51
CA TYR A 172 -4.90 -13.95 26.40
C TYR A 172 -3.89 -14.22 27.53
N GLU A 173 -2.58 -14.25 27.23
CA GLU A 173 -1.52 -14.37 28.24
C GLU A 173 -1.50 -13.17 29.19
N LEU A 174 -1.60 -11.95 28.67
CA LEU A 174 -1.73 -10.73 29.49
C LEU A 174 -2.92 -10.80 30.44
N SER A 175 -4.07 -11.20 29.93
CA SER A 175 -5.28 -11.35 30.74
C SER A 175 -5.06 -12.38 31.86
N GLY A 176 -4.39 -13.51 31.56
CA GLY A 176 -4.03 -14.53 32.54
C GLY A 176 -3.07 -14.02 33.63
N ILE A 177 -2.05 -13.26 33.22
CA ILE A 177 -1.07 -12.64 34.11
C ILE A 177 -1.74 -11.62 35.02
N LEU A 178 -2.58 -10.74 34.49
CA LEU A 178 -3.31 -9.74 35.26
C LEU A 178 -4.28 -10.39 36.27
N GLN A 179 -4.97 -11.46 35.88
CA GLN A 179 -5.82 -12.23 36.82
C GLN A 179 -5.02 -12.89 37.94
N GLN A 180 -3.79 -13.36 37.68
CA GLN A 180 -2.91 -13.92 38.69
C GLN A 180 -2.37 -12.85 39.63
N LEU A 181 -1.98 -11.68 39.10
CA LEU A 181 -1.58 -10.53 39.91
C LEU A 181 -2.71 -10.04 40.82
N GLN A 182 -3.96 -10.02 40.35
CA GLN A 182 -5.12 -9.63 41.10
C GLN A 182 -5.42 -10.62 42.28
N LYS A 183 -5.13 -11.91 42.07
CA LYS A 183 -5.36 -12.96 43.09
C LYS A 183 -4.23 -13.05 44.14
N LYS A 184 -3.00 -12.66 43.79
CA LYS A 184 -1.85 -12.65 44.69
C LYS A 184 -1.69 -11.27 45.34
N GLN A 185 -2.07 -11.15 46.61
CA GLN A 185 -1.66 -10.01 47.43
C GLN A 185 -0.13 -10.02 47.53
N THR A 186 0.53 -8.96 47.05
CA THR A 186 1.93 -8.54 47.27
C THR A 186 2.88 -9.57 47.93
N GLY A 187 3.66 -10.27 47.07
CA GLY A 187 4.75 -11.16 47.48
C GLY A 187 5.79 -11.29 46.36
N ASP A 188 6.95 -11.81 46.70
CA ASP A 188 8.18 -11.92 45.89
C ASP A 188 8.07 -12.49 44.43
N GLY A 189 6.89 -12.96 44.04
CA GLY A 189 6.62 -13.49 42.70
C GLY A 189 5.92 -12.50 41.72
N SER A 190 5.54 -11.32 42.18
CA SER A 190 4.80 -10.35 41.37
C SER A 190 5.67 -9.72 40.27
N GLN A 191 6.96 -9.54 40.52
CA GLN A 191 7.91 -8.93 39.57
C GLN A 191 8.05 -9.72 38.28
N ALA A 192 8.18 -11.05 38.36
CA ALA A 192 8.30 -11.91 37.17
C ALA A 192 7.04 -11.90 36.30
N TYR A 193 5.85 -11.76 36.91
CA TYR A 193 4.59 -11.62 36.17
C TYR A 193 4.48 -10.25 35.49
N ILE A 194 4.95 -9.18 36.14
CA ILE A 194 4.99 -7.84 35.58
C ILE A 194 5.95 -7.80 34.38
N GLU A 195 7.16 -8.38 34.52
CA GLU A 195 8.15 -8.46 33.43
C GLU A 195 7.57 -9.21 32.21
N LYS A 196 6.91 -10.34 32.45
CA LYS A 196 6.28 -11.10 31.37
C LYS A 196 5.10 -10.35 30.74
N ALA A 197 4.34 -9.58 31.52
CA ALA A 197 3.28 -8.73 31.00
C ALA A 197 3.85 -7.61 30.09
N LEU A 198 4.94 -6.98 30.50
CA LEU A 198 5.62 -5.96 29.73
C LEU A 198 6.21 -6.52 28.42
N GLU A 199 6.83 -7.71 28.45
CA GLU A 199 7.30 -8.39 27.22
C GLU A 199 6.16 -8.61 26.22
N ASN A 200 4.97 -9.01 26.69
CA ASN A 200 3.80 -9.21 25.83
C ASN A 200 3.26 -7.88 25.27
N VAL A 201 3.28 -6.80 26.06
CA VAL A 201 2.89 -5.47 25.59
C VAL A 201 3.85 -4.98 24.49
N GLU A 202 5.16 -5.08 24.71
CA GLU A 202 6.18 -4.71 23.72
C GLU A 202 6.03 -5.51 22.41
N HIS A 203 5.72 -6.81 22.52
CA HIS A 203 5.46 -7.65 21.37
C HIS A 203 4.23 -7.19 20.58
N LEU A 204 3.12 -6.88 21.30
CA LEU A 204 1.90 -6.33 20.67
C LEU A 204 2.15 -4.97 20.00
N GLN A 205 2.90 -4.08 20.64
CA GLN A 205 3.27 -2.79 20.08
C GLN A 205 4.06 -2.95 18.77
N THR A 206 5.00 -3.89 18.74
CA THR A 206 5.78 -4.20 17.53
C THR A 206 4.89 -4.73 16.40
N LEU A 207 3.95 -5.63 16.70
CA LEU A 207 2.99 -6.14 15.71
C LEU A 207 2.10 -5.04 15.15
N PHE A 208 1.58 -4.16 16.02
CA PHE A 208 0.76 -3.02 15.59
C PHE A 208 1.56 -2.03 14.74
N GLY A 209 2.79 -1.70 15.14
CA GLY A 209 3.68 -0.83 14.37
C GLY A 209 3.94 -1.38 12.97
N ASN A 210 4.27 -2.66 12.87
CA ASN A 210 4.48 -3.32 11.56
C ASN A 210 3.21 -3.31 10.69
N LEU A 211 2.04 -3.50 11.28
CA LEU A 211 0.76 -3.45 10.57
C LEU A 211 0.44 -2.07 10.03
N LEU A 212 0.67 -1.03 10.82
CA LEU A 212 0.47 0.36 10.42
C LEU A 212 1.45 0.75 9.31
N ASP A 213 2.71 0.34 9.43
CA ASP A 213 3.74 0.60 8.42
C ASP A 213 3.42 -0.09 7.08
N VAL A 214 2.89 -1.32 7.08
CA VAL A 214 2.43 -1.99 5.85
C VAL A 214 1.23 -1.27 5.25
N SER A 215 0.27 -0.85 6.07
CA SER A 215 -0.89 -0.08 5.60
C SER A 215 -0.48 1.27 5.00
N ALA A 216 0.46 1.97 5.62
CA ALA A 216 1.02 3.23 5.11
C ALA A 216 1.84 3.03 3.82
N ALA A 217 2.52 1.88 3.69
CA ALA A 217 3.30 1.53 2.51
C ALA A 217 2.42 1.24 1.28
N GLU A 218 1.21 0.65 1.46
CA GLU A 218 0.23 0.43 0.38
C GLU A 218 -0.32 1.76 -0.19
N THR A 219 -0.36 2.82 0.62
CA THR A 219 -0.92 4.13 0.25
C THR A 219 0.12 5.15 -0.20
N ASP A 220 1.41 4.78 -0.30
CA ASP A 220 2.55 5.71 -0.51
C ASP A 220 2.64 6.82 0.57
N ASP A 221 2.02 6.63 1.73
CA ASP A 221 1.93 7.61 2.82
C ASP A 221 3.07 7.50 3.86
N MET A 222 4.03 6.60 3.64
CA MET A 222 5.16 6.41 4.55
C MET A 222 6.08 7.64 4.49
N ALA A 223 6.09 8.43 5.56
CA ALA A 223 7.01 9.56 5.71
C ALA A 223 8.44 9.06 5.99
N ILE A 224 9.42 9.60 5.27
CA ILE A 224 10.85 9.42 5.54
C ILE A 224 11.35 10.72 6.18
N VAL A 225 11.90 10.64 7.39
CA VAL A 225 12.43 11.79 8.12
C VAL A 225 13.95 11.64 8.19
N GLU A 226 14.64 12.39 7.33
CA GLU A 226 16.11 12.34 7.26
C GLU A 226 16.73 13.26 8.30
N GLU A 227 17.71 12.76 9.04
CA GLU A 227 18.56 13.51 9.96
C GLU A 227 20.03 13.11 9.82
N ALA A 228 20.93 13.96 10.30
CA ALA A 228 22.36 13.69 10.23
C ALA A 228 22.76 12.63 11.26
N VAL A 229 23.08 11.44 10.79
CA VAL A 229 23.39 10.27 11.62
C VAL A 229 24.81 9.77 11.36
N ALA A 230 25.47 9.36 12.42
CA ALA A 230 26.70 8.56 12.34
C ALA A 230 26.33 7.07 12.27
N PRO A 231 26.42 6.41 11.09
CA PRO A 231 25.94 5.05 10.92
C PRO A 231 26.60 4.04 11.87
N LYS A 232 27.86 4.27 12.21
CA LYS A 232 28.59 3.40 13.14
C LYS A 232 27.96 3.39 14.54
N LYS A 233 27.49 4.55 15.03
CA LYS A 233 26.84 4.65 16.36
C LYS A 233 25.49 3.93 16.35
N LEU A 234 24.67 4.19 15.33
CA LEU A 234 23.38 3.52 15.16
C LEU A 234 23.54 1.99 15.07
N ILE A 235 24.52 1.51 14.30
CA ILE A 235 24.77 0.07 14.17
C ILE A 235 25.20 -0.54 15.50
N GLN A 236 26.00 0.15 16.32
CA GLN A 236 26.42 -0.34 17.64
C GLN A 236 25.22 -0.51 18.58
N GLU A 237 24.31 0.46 18.61
CA GLU A 237 23.08 0.39 19.41
C GLU A 237 22.21 -0.82 19.00
N ILE A 238 22.07 -1.04 17.69
CA ILE A 238 21.34 -2.19 17.13
C ILE A 238 22.04 -3.51 17.48
N ALA A 239 23.37 -3.55 17.42
CA ALA A 239 24.15 -4.74 17.76
C ALA A 239 23.93 -5.18 19.20
N ASP A 240 23.98 -4.23 20.15
CA ASP A 240 23.78 -4.49 21.57
C ASP A 240 22.38 -5.07 21.87
N GLU A 241 21.37 -4.64 21.11
CA GLU A 241 19.99 -5.15 21.21
C GLU A 241 19.87 -6.58 20.64
N LEU A 242 20.46 -6.84 19.48
CA LEU A 242 20.41 -8.14 18.81
C LEU A 242 21.21 -9.22 19.55
N GLU A 243 22.35 -8.88 20.18
CA GLU A 243 23.16 -9.82 20.96
C GLU A 243 22.37 -10.42 22.12
N LYS A 244 21.51 -9.63 22.78
CA LYS A 244 20.62 -10.13 23.85
C LYS A 244 19.66 -11.20 23.34
N GLN A 245 19.09 -10.99 22.15
CA GLN A 245 18.16 -11.94 21.54
C GLN A 245 18.89 -13.21 21.04
N ALA A 246 20.04 -13.05 20.40
CA ALA A 246 20.85 -14.13 19.83
C ALA A 246 21.46 -15.06 20.90
N SER A 247 21.68 -14.56 22.13
CA SER A 247 22.26 -15.31 23.23
C SER A 247 21.48 -16.57 23.60
N LYS A 248 20.15 -16.54 23.48
CA LYS A 248 19.26 -17.69 23.76
C LYS A 248 19.55 -18.90 22.86
N LYS A 249 19.95 -18.67 21.59
CA LYS A 249 20.32 -19.71 20.61
C LYS A 249 21.83 -19.85 20.41
N LYS A 250 22.66 -19.07 21.13
CA LYS A 250 24.10 -18.99 20.98
C LYS A 250 24.53 -18.65 19.55
N ILE A 251 23.76 -17.82 18.84
CA ILE A 251 24.06 -17.33 17.50
C ILE A 251 25.05 -16.17 17.64
N ARG A 252 26.09 -16.15 16.81
CA ARG A 252 27.05 -15.04 16.76
C ARG A 252 26.52 -13.92 15.85
N VAL A 253 26.37 -12.74 16.41
CA VAL A 253 26.01 -11.52 15.67
C VAL A 253 27.30 -10.80 15.27
N ILE A 254 27.48 -10.50 14.00
CA ILE A 254 28.70 -9.90 13.45
C ILE A 254 28.32 -8.66 12.64
N PHE A 255 28.87 -7.50 13.03
CA PHE A 255 28.77 -6.28 12.25
C PHE A 255 30.13 -5.85 11.72
N GLU A 256 30.21 -5.54 10.42
CA GLU A 256 31.42 -5.01 9.78
C GLU A 256 31.06 -3.71 9.05
N VAL A 257 31.68 -2.60 9.42
CA VAL A 257 31.47 -1.28 8.80
C VAL A 257 32.74 -0.85 8.07
N LYS A 258 32.63 -0.58 6.77
CA LYS A 258 33.72 -0.14 5.90
C LYS A 258 33.30 1.09 5.07
N PRO A 259 34.10 2.18 5.06
CA PRO A 259 35.35 2.37 5.77
C PRO A 259 35.13 2.55 7.29
N THR A 260 36.17 2.36 8.10
CA THR A 260 36.09 2.54 9.54
C THR A 260 35.75 3.96 10.00
N ASN A 261 36.04 4.96 9.16
CA ASN A 261 35.68 6.37 9.31
C ASN A 261 34.45 6.74 8.48
N PHE A 262 33.44 5.90 8.47
CA PHE A 262 32.19 6.14 7.75
C PHE A 262 31.67 7.55 8.07
N PRO A 263 31.43 8.41 7.06
CA PRO A 263 31.01 9.78 7.29
C PRO A 263 29.59 9.84 7.88
N MET A 264 29.22 11.01 8.41
CA MET A 264 27.82 11.26 8.73
C MET A 264 27.01 11.41 7.44
N VAL A 265 25.83 10.85 7.43
CA VAL A 265 24.93 10.86 6.29
C VAL A 265 23.53 11.26 6.74
N MET A 266 22.78 11.85 5.82
CA MET A 266 21.37 12.14 6.01
C MET A 266 20.56 10.86 5.78
N LEU A 267 19.96 10.33 6.82
CA LEU A 267 19.13 9.12 6.75
C LEU A 267 18.06 9.13 7.84
N ASP A 268 17.03 8.34 7.67
CA ASP A 268 16.01 8.10 8.70
C ASP A 268 16.49 6.95 9.62
N PRO A 269 16.91 7.24 10.87
CA PRO A 269 17.48 6.23 11.76
C PRO A 269 16.45 5.18 12.20
N VAL A 270 15.17 5.55 12.30
CA VAL A 270 14.09 4.64 12.66
C VAL A 270 13.91 3.60 11.55
N ARG A 271 13.84 4.04 10.30
CA ARG A 271 13.71 3.16 9.14
C ARG A 271 14.95 2.30 8.92
N TRP A 272 16.15 2.83 9.14
CA TRP A 272 17.38 2.05 9.08
C TRP A 272 17.42 0.97 10.17
N LYS A 273 17.10 1.32 11.41
CA LYS A 273 16.96 0.35 12.49
C LYS A 273 15.95 -0.73 12.12
N GLN A 274 14.81 -0.36 11.57
CA GLN A 274 13.75 -1.28 11.16
C GLN A 274 14.21 -2.26 10.05
N ILE A 275 14.94 -1.79 9.03
CA ILE A 275 15.56 -2.65 8.00
C ILE A 275 16.48 -3.67 8.63
N ILE A 276 17.45 -3.22 9.43
CA ILE A 276 18.47 -4.09 10.04
C ILE A 276 17.82 -5.09 11.01
N MET A 277 16.93 -4.62 11.87
CA MET A 277 16.25 -5.47 12.85
C MET A 277 15.41 -6.55 12.18
N ASN A 278 14.57 -6.21 11.19
CA ASN A 278 13.73 -7.20 10.51
C ASN A 278 14.55 -8.30 9.82
N ILE A 279 15.64 -7.96 9.14
CA ILE A 279 16.47 -8.96 8.45
C ILE A 279 17.26 -9.80 9.45
N MET A 280 17.92 -9.16 10.43
CA MET A 280 18.76 -9.86 11.40
C MET A 280 17.95 -10.71 12.38
N GLN A 281 16.76 -10.25 12.80
CA GLN A 281 15.85 -11.03 13.64
C GLN A 281 15.35 -12.28 12.92
N ASN A 282 15.02 -12.19 11.63
CA ASN A 282 14.71 -13.35 10.82
C ASN A 282 15.87 -14.35 10.79
N SER A 283 17.10 -13.86 10.58
CA SER A 283 18.30 -14.72 10.61
C SER A 283 18.53 -15.38 11.98
N ILE A 284 18.20 -14.71 13.08
CA ILE A 284 18.26 -15.28 14.44
C ILE A 284 17.11 -16.27 14.68
N GLN A 285 15.91 -15.93 14.23
CA GLN A 285 14.70 -16.76 14.43
C GLN A 285 14.83 -18.11 13.72
N TYR A 286 15.26 -18.11 12.45
CA TYR A 286 15.38 -19.30 11.61
C TYR A 286 16.80 -19.91 11.63
N GLY A 287 17.78 -19.20 12.21
CA GLY A 287 19.17 -19.63 12.27
C GLY A 287 19.40 -20.90 13.06
N LYS A 288 20.51 -21.59 12.74
CA LYS A 288 20.97 -22.79 13.45
C LYS A 288 21.53 -22.45 14.82
N ASN A 289 21.33 -23.33 15.80
CA ASN A 289 22.00 -23.19 17.08
C ASN A 289 23.55 -23.18 16.90
N ASN A 290 24.23 -22.27 17.56
CA ASN A 290 25.68 -21.99 17.43
C ASN A 290 26.07 -21.46 16.02
N GLY A 291 25.14 -20.98 15.21
CA GLY A 291 25.36 -20.40 13.89
C GLY A 291 25.86 -18.95 13.95
N PHE A 292 25.75 -18.25 12.84
CA PHE A 292 26.06 -16.83 12.77
C PHE A 292 25.05 -16.07 11.90
N THR A 293 24.95 -14.78 12.18
CA THR A 293 24.34 -13.78 11.29
C THR A 293 25.30 -12.60 11.19
N ARG A 294 25.51 -12.09 9.98
CA ARG A 294 26.45 -11.02 9.68
C ARG A 294 25.78 -9.91 8.90
N CYS A 295 26.07 -8.67 9.27
CA CYS A 295 25.74 -7.48 8.51
C CYS A 295 27.03 -6.72 8.14
N GLU A 296 27.33 -6.63 6.85
CA GLU A 296 28.42 -5.83 6.30
C GLU A 296 27.83 -4.53 5.74
N VAL A 297 28.32 -3.39 6.21
CA VAL A 297 27.90 -2.07 5.76
C VAL A 297 29.04 -1.37 5.06
N SER A 298 28.82 -0.93 3.83
CA SER A 298 29.81 -0.19 3.05
C SER A 298 29.16 1.02 2.37
N ALA A 299 29.97 2.07 2.11
CA ALA A 299 29.55 3.24 1.36
C ALA A 299 30.48 3.45 0.17
N GLU A 300 29.89 3.82 -0.95
CA GLU A 300 30.58 4.17 -2.20
C GLU A 300 30.05 5.52 -2.68
N LEU A 301 30.98 6.45 -3.02
CA LEU A 301 30.63 7.76 -3.54
C LEU A 301 29.97 7.62 -4.91
N MET A 302 28.75 8.17 -5.06
CA MET A 302 28.01 8.19 -6.35
C MET A 302 28.13 9.52 -7.07
N ALA A 303 28.04 10.63 -6.32
CA ALA A 303 28.12 12.00 -6.80
C ALA A 303 28.68 12.86 -5.65
N PRO A 304 29.04 14.14 -5.88
CA PRO A 304 29.71 14.97 -4.86
C PRO A 304 29.05 14.97 -3.48
N ASP A 305 27.71 14.89 -3.44
CA ASP A 305 26.96 14.96 -2.18
C ASP A 305 26.12 13.68 -1.93
N TRP A 306 26.36 12.60 -2.68
CA TRP A 306 25.59 11.38 -2.61
C TRP A 306 26.46 10.14 -2.49
N GLU A 307 26.12 9.28 -1.55
CA GLU A 307 26.74 7.98 -1.34
C GLU A 307 25.75 6.84 -1.55
N MET A 308 26.21 5.74 -2.11
CA MET A 308 25.46 4.49 -2.15
C MET A 308 25.86 3.66 -0.93
N VAL A 309 24.98 3.56 0.03
CA VAL A 309 25.18 2.66 1.16
C VAL A 309 24.66 1.28 0.79
N THR A 310 25.55 0.29 0.96
CA THR A 310 25.24 -1.12 0.74
C THR A 310 25.30 -1.85 2.08
N MET A 311 24.21 -2.47 2.49
CA MET A 311 24.09 -3.37 3.62
C MET A 311 23.95 -4.80 3.09
N ARG A 312 24.87 -5.68 3.43
CA ARG A 312 24.82 -7.09 3.07
C ARG A 312 24.64 -7.94 4.30
N PHE A 313 23.53 -8.62 4.39
CA PHE A 313 23.18 -9.54 5.46
C PHE A 313 23.43 -10.97 5.00
N THR A 314 24.07 -11.80 5.84
CA THR A 314 24.32 -13.22 5.54
C THR A 314 24.14 -14.06 6.79
N ASP A 315 23.52 -15.22 6.65
CA ASP A 315 23.37 -16.22 7.69
C ASP A 315 23.69 -17.63 7.17
N ASP A 316 23.91 -18.55 8.09
CA ASP A 316 24.11 -19.97 7.85
C ASP A 316 22.85 -20.82 8.15
N GLY A 317 21.69 -20.21 8.05
CA GLY A 317 20.39 -20.82 8.30
C GLY A 317 20.01 -21.96 7.34
N PRO A 318 18.76 -22.41 7.34
CA PRO A 318 18.30 -23.49 6.47
C PRO A 318 18.23 -23.11 4.98
N GLY A 319 18.25 -21.81 4.66
CA GLY A 319 18.01 -21.34 3.30
C GLY A 319 16.56 -21.49 2.86
N MET A 320 16.29 -21.17 1.59
CA MET A 320 14.94 -21.13 1.00
C MET A 320 14.92 -21.84 -0.35
N GLU A 321 13.82 -22.52 -0.67
CA GLU A 321 13.54 -23.08 -1.98
C GLU A 321 13.28 -21.98 -3.02
N GLU A 322 13.59 -22.25 -4.29
CA GLU A 322 13.42 -21.24 -5.37
C GLU A 322 11.97 -20.75 -5.51
N GLU A 323 10.99 -21.62 -5.30
CA GLU A 323 9.59 -21.26 -5.38
C GLU A 323 9.20 -20.26 -4.28
N PHE A 324 9.66 -20.51 -3.05
CA PHE A 324 9.44 -19.61 -1.91
C PHE A 324 10.17 -18.26 -2.09
N GLN A 325 11.40 -18.25 -2.64
CA GLN A 325 12.13 -17.00 -2.90
C GLN A 325 11.38 -16.04 -3.85
N ARG A 326 10.52 -16.54 -4.74
CA ARG A 326 9.70 -15.73 -5.64
C ARG A 326 8.53 -15.05 -4.93
N THR A 327 8.10 -15.59 -3.82
CA THR A 327 6.92 -15.14 -3.07
C THR A 327 7.27 -14.49 -1.73
N VAL A 328 8.51 -14.61 -1.24
CA VAL A 328 8.94 -14.14 0.08
C VAL A 328 8.80 -12.62 0.31
N PHE A 329 8.67 -11.85 -0.77
CA PHE A 329 8.40 -10.41 -0.75
C PHE A 329 6.92 -10.06 -0.90
N GLN A 330 6.06 -11.06 -1.06
CA GLN A 330 4.62 -10.85 -1.03
C GLN A 330 4.18 -10.75 0.42
N ASP A 331 3.26 -9.82 0.69
CA ASP A 331 2.73 -9.62 2.01
C ASP A 331 2.10 -10.94 2.52
N PHE A 332 2.39 -11.26 3.80
CA PHE A 332 1.77 -12.36 4.53
C PHE A 332 2.24 -13.79 4.17
N VAL A 333 3.33 -13.93 3.43
CA VAL A 333 3.88 -15.23 3.07
C VAL A 333 4.87 -15.70 4.15
N CYS A 334 4.57 -16.84 4.80
CA CYS A 334 5.42 -17.49 5.79
C CYS A 334 5.91 -18.85 5.29
N TYR A 335 7.16 -19.22 5.62
CA TYR A 335 7.77 -20.50 5.20
C TYR A 335 7.24 -21.70 6.00
N ASP A 336 6.88 -21.51 7.26
CA ASP A 336 6.49 -22.60 8.17
C ASP A 336 5.30 -22.18 9.05
N GLU A 337 4.26 -23.04 9.06
CA GLU A 337 3.06 -22.80 9.88
C GLU A 337 3.30 -23.00 11.38
N GLU A 338 4.35 -23.73 11.79
CA GLU A 338 4.67 -24.04 13.19
C GLU A 338 5.61 -23.01 13.84
N ASN A 339 6.56 -22.41 13.07
CA ASN A 339 7.51 -21.38 13.55
C ASN A 339 7.13 -19.98 13.06
N ARG A 340 6.04 -19.45 13.54
CA ARG A 340 5.33 -18.29 13.02
C ARG A 340 6.06 -16.98 13.24
N GLY A 341 6.51 -16.36 12.14
CA GLY A 341 6.64 -14.90 12.03
C GLY A 341 5.37 -14.32 11.39
N SER A 342 5.15 -13.02 11.53
CA SER A 342 3.99 -12.31 10.93
C SER A 342 3.97 -12.33 9.39
N GLY A 343 5.04 -12.77 8.72
CA GLY A 343 5.20 -12.69 7.26
C GLY A 343 5.29 -11.26 6.72
N LEU A 344 5.42 -10.26 7.59
CA LEU A 344 5.45 -8.84 7.25
C LEU A 344 6.87 -8.25 7.16
N GLY A 345 7.87 -8.90 7.78
CA GLY A 345 9.20 -8.32 7.93
C GLY A 345 9.90 -8.00 6.61
N LEU A 346 10.02 -8.97 5.70
CA LEU A 346 10.70 -8.76 4.40
C LEU A 346 9.92 -7.89 3.42
N PRO A 347 8.59 -8.03 3.26
CA PRO A 347 7.77 -7.08 2.51
C PRO A 347 7.92 -5.64 3.01
N LEU A 348 7.84 -5.42 4.33
CA LEU A 348 8.02 -4.11 4.92
C LEU A 348 9.41 -3.51 4.60
N VAL A 349 10.48 -4.32 4.74
CA VAL A 349 11.84 -3.89 4.35
C VAL A 349 11.89 -3.49 2.88
N GLN A 350 11.27 -4.25 1.99
CA GLN A 350 11.22 -3.93 0.57
C GLN A 350 10.52 -2.59 0.31
N HIS A 351 9.40 -2.31 1.00
CA HIS A 351 8.68 -1.05 0.90
C HIS A 351 9.50 0.13 1.44
N ILE A 352 10.12 -0.01 2.62
CA ILE A 352 11.00 1.02 3.17
C ILE A 352 12.14 1.34 2.19
N VAL A 353 12.84 0.31 1.71
CA VAL A 353 13.96 0.47 0.78
C VAL A 353 13.52 1.15 -0.52
N LYS A 354 12.36 0.79 -1.07
CA LYS A 354 11.79 1.42 -2.26
C LYS A 354 11.47 2.90 -2.02
N ASN A 355 10.84 3.24 -0.90
CA ASN A 355 10.51 4.63 -0.55
C ASN A 355 11.75 5.49 -0.29
N MET A 356 12.86 4.88 0.15
CA MET A 356 14.18 5.53 0.24
C MET A 356 14.94 5.56 -1.10
N GLY A 357 14.30 5.22 -2.24
CA GLY A 357 14.92 5.21 -3.56
C GLY A 357 15.96 4.09 -3.76
N GLY A 358 15.98 3.09 -2.87
CA GLY A 358 16.93 2.01 -2.87
C GLY A 358 16.50 0.76 -3.66
N LYS A 359 17.33 -0.28 -3.56
CA LYS A 359 17.07 -1.60 -4.16
C LYS A 359 17.44 -2.70 -3.19
N MET A 360 16.67 -3.78 -3.21
CA MET A 360 16.90 -4.97 -2.41
C MET A 360 17.04 -6.20 -3.31
N GLN A 361 17.96 -7.10 -2.95
CA GLN A 361 18.18 -8.38 -3.62
C GLN A 361 18.31 -9.49 -2.58
N LEU A 362 17.71 -10.65 -2.85
CA LEU A 362 17.78 -11.84 -2.01
C LEU A 362 18.39 -12.99 -2.83
N SER A 363 19.27 -13.75 -2.21
CA SER A 363 19.84 -14.98 -2.76
C SER A 363 19.91 -16.01 -1.63
N SER A 364 19.32 -17.17 -1.82
CA SER A 364 19.29 -18.23 -0.83
C SER A 364 19.43 -19.60 -1.50
N ARG A 365 20.02 -20.55 -0.77
CA ARG A 365 20.04 -21.96 -1.17
C ARG A 365 19.70 -22.83 0.02
N LEU A 366 18.85 -23.82 -0.23
CA LEU A 366 18.44 -24.75 0.80
C LEU A 366 19.66 -25.46 1.42
N GLY A 367 19.82 -25.37 2.74
CA GLY A 367 20.94 -25.92 3.51
C GLY A 367 22.18 -25.04 3.59
N GLU A 368 22.33 -23.98 2.76
CA GLU A 368 23.51 -23.12 2.70
C GLU A 368 23.33 -21.77 3.42
N GLY A 369 22.07 -21.34 3.65
CA GLY A 369 21.74 -20.08 4.30
C GLY A 369 21.15 -19.05 3.33
N THR A 370 21.06 -17.79 3.81
CA THR A 370 20.45 -16.68 3.07
C THR A 370 21.38 -15.48 3.03
N ALA A 371 21.40 -14.79 1.88
CA ALA A 371 22.06 -13.51 1.71
C ALA A 371 21.04 -12.47 1.20
N VAL A 372 20.90 -11.35 1.93
CA VAL A 372 20.09 -10.21 1.54
C VAL A 372 21.00 -9.00 1.33
N THR A 373 20.87 -8.31 0.20
CA THR A 373 21.63 -7.10 -0.08
C THR A 373 20.66 -5.92 -0.27
N VAL A 374 20.84 -4.89 0.52
CA VAL A 374 20.09 -3.64 0.47
C VAL A 374 21.02 -2.53 0.02
N ARG A 375 20.61 -1.72 -0.95
CA ARG A 375 21.34 -0.56 -1.46
C ARG A 375 20.46 0.66 -1.40
N ILE A 376 20.91 1.70 -0.69
CA ILE A 376 20.14 2.93 -0.50
C ILE A 376 21.04 4.12 -0.84
N PRO A 377 20.61 5.03 -1.74
CA PRO A 377 21.30 6.30 -1.95
C PRO A 377 21.03 7.21 -0.74
N VAL A 378 22.08 7.78 -0.18
CA VAL A 378 21.99 8.72 0.95
C VAL A 378 22.75 9.99 0.62
N ARG A 379 22.31 11.14 1.14
CA ARG A 379 23.04 12.39 1.02
C ARG A 379 24.16 12.42 2.09
N ALA A 380 25.35 12.84 1.71
CA ALA A 380 26.39 13.14 2.68
C ALA A 380 25.94 14.31 3.57
N ALA A 381 26.16 14.24 4.87
CA ALA A 381 25.87 15.34 5.79
C ALA A 381 26.89 16.48 5.57
N ASP A 382 26.39 17.69 5.45
CA ASP A 382 27.26 18.87 5.34
C ASP A 382 27.71 19.39 6.72
N VAL A 383 28.50 20.47 6.74
CA VAL A 383 29.02 21.06 7.98
C VAL A 383 27.89 21.56 8.88
N SER A 384 26.82 22.10 8.31
CA SER A 384 25.67 22.61 9.07
C SER A 384 24.85 21.48 9.68
N ASP A 385 24.65 20.40 8.95
CA ASP A 385 24.02 19.16 9.45
C ASP A 385 24.80 18.58 10.64
N TYR A 386 26.14 18.56 10.52
CA TYR A 386 27.04 18.09 11.58
C TYR A 386 26.99 18.98 12.83
N GLU A 387 26.99 20.30 12.65
CA GLU A 387 26.88 21.23 13.77
C GLU A 387 25.53 21.12 14.48
N ASN A 388 24.44 20.95 13.73
CA ASN A 388 23.10 20.73 14.27
C ASN A 388 23.02 19.42 15.05
N ALA A 389 23.55 18.32 14.52
CA ALA A 389 23.60 17.03 15.22
C ALA A 389 24.42 17.10 16.51
N LYS A 390 25.60 17.78 16.49
CA LYS A 390 26.41 18.00 17.69
C LYS A 390 25.69 18.88 18.73
N ARG A 391 25.00 19.92 18.26
CA ARG A 391 24.22 20.79 19.14
C ARG A 391 23.13 19.98 19.82
N MET A 392 22.42 19.13 19.08
CA MET A 392 21.39 18.23 19.61
C MET A 392 21.99 17.26 20.64
N GLU A 393 23.08 16.56 20.33
CA GLU A 393 23.76 15.65 21.28
C GLU A 393 24.21 16.38 22.56
N HIS A 394 24.71 17.59 22.43
CA HIS A 394 25.09 18.43 23.57
C HIS A 394 23.86 18.81 24.41
N MET A 395 22.74 19.16 23.76
CA MET A 395 21.47 19.47 24.41
C MET A 395 20.95 18.25 25.20
N LEU A 396 20.92 17.06 24.58
CA LEU A 396 20.48 15.82 25.23
C LEU A 396 21.35 15.45 26.45
N ARG A 397 22.66 15.70 26.41
CA ARG A 397 23.54 15.51 27.57
C ARG A 397 23.28 16.49 28.72
N HIS A 398 22.77 17.69 28.42
CA HIS A 398 22.43 18.68 29.44
C HIS A 398 21.04 18.48 30.02
N LEU A 399 20.12 17.82 29.30
CA LEU A 399 18.78 17.48 29.80
C LEU A 399 18.79 16.73 31.12
N ASN A 400 19.70 15.79 31.30
CA ASN A 400 19.86 15.06 32.57
C ASN A 400 20.27 15.96 33.77
N LYS A 401 20.57 17.25 33.52
CA LYS A 401 20.94 18.27 34.53
C LYS A 401 19.97 19.44 34.59
N THR A 402 18.99 19.49 33.69
CA THR A 402 18.01 20.58 33.61
C THR A 402 16.92 20.36 34.65
N ASP A 403 16.69 21.36 35.48
CA ASP A 403 15.59 21.34 36.44
C ASP A 403 14.28 21.75 35.76
N PHE A 404 13.48 20.76 35.39
CA PHE A 404 12.18 20.97 34.77
C PHE A 404 11.06 21.29 35.76
N SER A 405 11.36 21.44 37.08
CA SER A 405 10.34 21.71 38.10
C SER A 405 9.61 23.03 37.92
N LYS A 406 10.17 23.95 37.15
CA LYS A 406 9.59 25.24 36.79
C LYS A 406 8.72 25.22 35.54
N PHE A 407 8.76 24.13 34.78
CA PHE A 407 7.99 24.00 33.56
C PHE A 407 6.64 23.37 33.82
N ARG A 408 5.63 23.90 33.15
CA ARG A 408 4.26 23.42 33.26
C ARG A 408 3.68 23.07 31.90
N ALA A 409 3.19 21.85 31.79
CA ALA A 409 2.54 21.32 30.59
C ALA A 409 1.02 21.21 30.81
N LEU A 410 0.25 21.46 29.77
CA LEU A 410 -1.15 21.11 29.70
C LEU A 410 -1.33 19.88 28.82
N VAL A 411 -1.86 18.80 29.36
CA VAL A 411 -2.16 17.55 28.65
C VAL A 411 -3.64 17.47 28.35
N VAL A 412 -3.99 17.39 27.08
CA VAL A 412 -5.38 17.41 26.59
C VAL A 412 -5.65 16.13 25.81
N ASP A 413 -6.51 15.26 26.34
CA ASP A 413 -6.87 13.97 25.72
C ASP A 413 -8.20 13.52 26.34
N ASP A 414 -9.12 12.92 25.60
CA ASP A 414 -10.40 12.47 26.12
C ASP A 414 -10.29 11.16 26.92
N SER A 415 -9.25 10.34 26.64
CA SER A 415 -8.94 9.12 27.36
C SER A 415 -8.22 9.41 28.69
N TRP A 416 -8.84 9.08 29.80
CA TRP A 416 -8.22 9.21 31.12
C TRP A 416 -6.91 8.43 31.25
N ILE A 417 -6.80 7.26 30.59
CA ILE A 417 -5.59 6.42 30.60
C ILE A 417 -4.43 7.14 29.91
N ASN A 418 -4.68 7.75 28.75
CA ASN A 418 -3.66 8.49 28.01
C ASN A 418 -3.18 9.70 28.81
N ARG A 419 -4.12 10.44 29.40
CA ARG A 419 -3.78 11.57 30.29
C ARG A 419 -2.88 11.14 31.46
N GLU A 420 -3.26 10.06 32.17
CA GLU A 420 -2.49 9.56 33.31
C GLU A 420 -1.10 9.08 32.87
N LEU A 421 -1.00 8.36 31.75
CA LEU A 421 0.27 7.89 31.21
C LEU A 421 1.19 9.07 30.86
N MET A 422 0.66 10.11 30.21
CA MET A 422 1.40 11.30 29.87
C MET A 422 1.86 12.04 31.13
N CYS A 423 0.99 12.18 32.13
CA CYS A 423 1.35 12.77 33.42
C CYS A 423 2.53 12.05 34.06
N VAL A 424 2.47 10.73 34.15
CA VAL A 424 3.55 9.92 34.73
C VAL A 424 4.89 10.11 33.97
N LEU A 425 4.86 10.16 32.64
CA LEU A 425 6.06 10.36 31.83
C LEU A 425 6.67 11.76 32.00
N LEU A 426 5.85 12.81 32.02
CA LEU A 426 6.28 14.20 32.19
C LEU A 426 6.75 14.48 33.62
N GLU A 427 6.06 13.98 34.63
CA GLU A 427 6.45 14.11 36.04
C GLU A 427 7.76 13.40 36.35
N ARG A 428 8.06 12.27 35.69
CA ARG A 428 9.37 11.57 35.82
C ARG A 428 10.55 12.42 35.44
N ILE A 429 10.39 13.34 34.47
CA ILE A 429 11.42 14.29 34.06
C ILE A 429 11.34 15.61 34.83
N GLY A 430 10.38 15.76 35.74
CA GLY A 430 10.24 16.90 36.63
C GLY A 430 9.28 17.98 36.17
N VAL A 431 8.58 17.82 35.05
CA VAL A 431 7.60 18.79 34.54
C VAL A 431 6.34 18.75 35.38
N GLN A 432 5.78 19.92 35.71
CA GLN A 432 4.46 20.03 36.36
C GLN A 432 3.38 19.84 35.29
N VAL A 433 2.36 19.04 35.58
CA VAL A 433 1.33 18.70 34.60
C VAL A 433 -0.06 19.08 35.09
N GLU A 434 -0.84 19.72 34.23
CA GLU A 434 -2.26 19.86 34.36
C GLU A 434 -2.97 19.20 33.18
N THR A 435 -4.23 18.81 33.36
CA THR A 435 -4.95 18.03 32.35
C THR A 435 -6.25 18.70 31.94
N ALA A 436 -6.68 18.48 30.69
CA ALA A 436 -8.02 18.80 30.19
C ALA A 436 -8.59 17.60 29.43
N GLU A 437 -9.91 17.47 29.34
CA GLU A 437 -10.57 16.31 28.74
C GLU A 437 -10.99 16.54 27.29
N ASP A 438 -10.98 17.79 26.85
CA ASP A 438 -11.30 18.18 25.48
C ASP A 438 -10.69 19.56 25.14
N GLY A 439 -10.77 19.92 23.86
CA GLY A 439 -10.25 21.19 23.36
C GLY A 439 -10.94 22.42 23.97
N GLN A 440 -12.21 22.31 24.37
CA GLN A 440 -12.94 23.41 25.00
C GLN A 440 -12.38 23.70 26.40
N GLN A 441 -12.19 22.68 27.23
CA GLN A 441 -11.58 22.82 28.56
C GLN A 441 -10.14 23.34 28.47
N ALA A 442 -9.39 22.91 27.43
CA ALA A 442 -8.04 23.41 27.22
C ALA A 442 -8.03 24.93 26.98
N VAL A 443 -8.88 25.43 26.09
CA VAL A 443 -9.03 26.87 25.81
C VAL A 443 -9.45 27.63 27.07
N GLU A 444 -10.41 27.14 27.81
CA GLU A 444 -10.88 27.78 29.06
C GLU A 444 -9.78 27.89 30.12
N ARG A 445 -8.98 26.80 30.32
CA ARG A 445 -7.85 26.81 31.26
C ARG A 445 -6.76 27.78 30.84
N LEU A 446 -6.43 27.86 29.55
CA LEU A 446 -5.45 28.79 29.01
C LEU A 446 -5.88 30.23 29.21
N LEU A 447 -7.15 30.57 28.96
CA LEU A 447 -7.69 31.90 29.17
C LEU A 447 -7.72 32.32 30.66
N ALA A 448 -7.95 31.35 31.56
CA ALA A 448 -7.99 31.58 33.00
C ALA A 448 -6.58 31.63 33.63
N SER A 449 -5.54 31.22 32.93
CA SER A 449 -4.17 31.18 33.44
C SER A 449 -3.47 32.56 33.43
N ASP A 450 -2.47 32.70 34.29
CA ASP A 450 -1.57 33.84 34.26
C ASP A 450 -0.67 33.81 33.02
N THR A 451 -0.10 34.97 32.63
CA THR A 451 0.80 35.07 31.48
C THR A 451 2.04 34.21 31.69
N GLY A 452 2.33 33.33 30.71
CA GLY A 452 3.47 32.43 30.75
C GLY A 452 3.33 31.26 31.74
N TYR A 453 2.10 30.95 32.18
CA TYR A 453 1.83 29.88 33.14
C TYR A 453 2.13 28.49 32.56
N TYR A 454 1.72 28.21 31.30
CA TYR A 454 2.05 27.02 30.55
C TYR A 454 3.16 27.31 29.54
N GLN A 455 4.04 26.34 29.31
CA GLN A 455 5.12 26.43 28.31
C GLN A 455 4.86 25.47 27.12
N VAL A 456 4.09 24.42 27.31
CA VAL A 456 3.80 23.43 26.27
C VAL A 456 2.40 22.82 26.46
N ILE A 457 1.76 22.50 25.34
CA ILE A 457 0.49 21.79 25.31
C ILE A 457 0.70 20.48 24.55
N PHE A 458 0.31 19.37 25.16
CA PHE A 458 0.15 18.07 24.49
C PHE A 458 -1.33 17.92 24.15
N MET A 459 -1.66 17.88 22.87
CA MET A 459 -3.03 17.96 22.38
C MET A 459 -3.37 16.74 21.56
N ASP A 460 -4.33 15.93 22.00
CA ASP A 460 -4.94 14.91 21.13
C ASP A 460 -5.71 15.59 19.99
N ILE A 461 -5.67 14.97 18.82
CA ILE A 461 -6.34 15.48 17.61
C ILE A 461 -7.83 15.19 17.66
N GLN A 462 -8.22 13.97 18.07
CA GLN A 462 -9.59 13.48 18.00
C GLN A 462 -10.25 13.43 19.37
N MET A 463 -10.96 14.48 19.71
CA MET A 463 -11.67 14.59 20.98
C MET A 463 -13.13 15.01 20.76
N PRO A 464 -14.05 14.65 21.69
CA PRO A 464 -15.43 15.12 21.65
C PRO A 464 -15.53 16.62 21.95
N ASN A 465 -16.67 17.23 21.66
CA ASN A 465 -17.03 18.64 21.82
C ASN A 465 -16.22 19.59 20.94
N LYS A 466 -14.94 19.78 21.19
CA LYS A 466 -14.01 20.54 20.37
C LYS A 466 -12.75 19.71 20.13
N ASP A 467 -12.45 19.41 18.86
CA ASP A 467 -11.26 18.65 18.49
C ASP A 467 -9.95 19.46 18.68
N GLY A 468 -8.81 18.76 18.63
CA GLY A 468 -7.51 19.40 18.90
C GLY A 468 -7.12 20.38 17.80
N LEU A 469 -7.56 20.18 16.54
CA LEU A 469 -7.29 21.11 15.45
C LEU A 469 -8.06 22.41 15.62
N GLU A 470 -9.35 22.31 15.96
CA GLU A 470 -10.19 23.48 16.25
C GLU A 470 -9.69 24.26 17.46
N ALA A 471 -9.31 23.57 18.53
CA ALA A 471 -8.72 24.18 19.71
C ALA A 471 -7.42 24.92 19.39
N THR A 472 -6.53 24.29 18.60
CA THR A 472 -5.27 24.90 18.16
C THR A 472 -5.51 26.17 17.34
N MET A 473 -6.42 26.13 16.35
CA MET A 473 -6.74 27.30 15.53
C MET A 473 -7.33 28.45 16.36
N GLU A 474 -8.05 28.16 17.44
CA GLU A 474 -8.58 29.15 18.36
C GLU A 474 -7.46 29.74 19.24
N ILE A 475 -6.58 28.90 19.79
CA ILE A 475 -5.42 29.33 20.60
C ILE A 475 -4.50 30.25 19.77
N ARG A 476 -4.22 29.89 18.51
CA ARG A 476 -3.38 30.71 17.61
C ARG A 476 -3.97 32.11 17.26
N LYS A 477 -5.28 32.28 17.44
CA LYS A 477 -5.99 33.55 17.22
C LYS A 477 -6.13 34.40 18.48
N MET A 478 -5.65 33.95 19.63
CA MET A 478 -5.74 34.69 20.88
C MET A 478 -4.87 35.96 20.84
N GLU A 479 -5.34 37.04 21.42
CA GLU A 479 -4.59 38.31 21.52
C GLU A 479 -3.40 38.21 22.49
N ARG A 480 -3.45 37.26 23.44
CA ARG A 480 -2.34 37.02 24.36
C ARG A 480 -1.21 36.30 23.64
N GLN A 481 -0.09 36.98 23.46
CA GLN A 481 1.05 36.50 22.69
C GLN A 481 1.67 35.23 23.30
N ASP A 482 1.72 35.12 24.64
CA ASP A 482 2.20 33.91 25.32
C ASP A 482 1.36 32.67 25.04
N LEU A 483 0.10 32.82 24.65
CA LEU A 483 -0.78 31.74 24.27
C LEU A 483 -0.78 31.48 22.75
N SER A 484 -0.77 32.55 21.94
CA SER A 484 -0.70 32.39 20.47
C SER A 484 0.59 31.75 20.00
N ASP A 485 1.69 31.94 20.74
CA ASP A 485 3.02 31.44 20.43
C ASP A 485 3.40 30.19 21.24
N ILE A 486 2.50 29.68 22.11
CA ILE A 486 2.78 28.49 22.93
C ILE A 486 3.02 27.26 22.07
N THR A 487 4.02 26.46 22.45
CA THR A 487 4.31 25.21 21.75
C THR A 487 3.18 24.20 21.91
N ILE A 488 2.61 23.74 20.80
CA ILE A 488 1.53 22.74 20.76
C ILE A 488 2.06 21.49 20.06
N ILE A 489 2.09 20.38 20.80
CA ILE A 489 2.51 19.08 20.34
C ILE A 489 1.27 18.22 20.10
N ALA A 490 0.99 17.87 18.85
CA ALA A 490 -0.05 16.89 18.54
C ALA A 490 0.33 15.52 19.10
N VAL A 491 -0.60 14.88 19.79
CA VAL A 491 -0.48 13.48 20.23
C VAL A 491 -1.60 12.69 19.57
N THR A 492 -1.28 11.60 18.86
CA THR A 492 -2.28 10.83 18.13
C THR A 492 -2.00 9.34 18.19
N ALA A 493 -3.06 8.54 18.11
CA ALA A 493 -2.93 7.09 17.96
C ALA A 493 -2.35 6.67 16.59
N HIS A 494 -2.34 7.55 15.59
CA HIS A 494 -1.92 7.25 14.21
C HIS A 494 -1.05 8.37 13.64
N ALA A 495 0.15 8.02 13.18
CA ALA A 495 1.11 8.96 12.57
C ALA A 495 1.03 8.95 11.04
N PHE A 496 -0.17 9.13 10.45
CA PHE A 496 -0.28 9.22 8.99
C PHE A 496 0.18 10.60 8.47
N ARG A 497 0.76 10.60 7.26
CA ARG A 497 1.22 11.83 6.59
C ARG A 497 0.13 12.88 6.48
N ASN A 498 -1.11 12.48 6.22
CA ASN A 498 -2.26 13.37 6.14
C ASN A 498 -2.58 14.04 7.49
N ASP A 499 -2.44 13.33 8.61
CA ASP A 499 -2.67 13.90 9.93
C ASP A 499 -1.58 14.91 10.28
N ARG A 500 -0.32 14.62 9.95
CA ARG A 500 0.79 15.55 10.14
C ARG A 500 0.63 16.84 9.33
N LEU A 501 0.16 16.77 8.09
CA LEU A 501 -0.12 17.97 7.28
C LEU A 501 -1.26 18.78 7.90
N ARG A 502 -2.35 18.14 8.31
CA ARG A 502 -3.49 18.80 8.95
C ARG A 502 -3.12 19.48 10.27
N THR A 503 -2.27 18.85 11.11
CA THR A 503 -1.80 19.45 12.37
C THR A 503 -0.92 20.67 12.12
N LEU A 504 -0.02 20.62 11.14
CA LEU A 504 0.80 21.77 10.74
C LEU A 504 -0.05 22.92 10.16
N GLU A 505 -1.04 22.60 9.32
CA GLU A 505 -1.98 23.59 8.77
C GLU A 505 -2.84 24.25 9.86
N ALA A 506 -3.18 23.52 10.91
CA ALA A 506 -3.90 24.05 12.07
C ALA A 506 -3.00 24.94 12.96
N GLY A 507 -1.68 24.87 12.80
CA GLY A 507 -0.70 25.65 13.57
C GLY A 507 -0.08 24.91 14.75
N MET A 508 -0.11 23.58 14.80
CA MET A 508 0.65 22.77 15.76
C MET A 508 2.14 22.75 15.36
N ASP A 509 3.04 22.69 16.33
CA ASP A 509 4.48 22.77 16.10
C ASP A 509 5.12 21.39 15.90
N TYR A 510 4.65 20.39 16.65
CA TYR A 510 5.17 19.04 16.61
C TYR A 510 4.05 18.00 16.56
N HIS A 511 4.41 16.79 16.15
CA HIS A 511 3.50 15.67 16.05
C HIS A 511 4.16 14.41 16.63
N MET A 512 3.51 13.78 17.61
CA MET A 512 3.95 12.54 18.26
C MET A 512 2.90 11.45 18.13
N ALA A 513 3.36 10.22 17.94
CA ALA A 513 2.49 9.05 17.89
C ALA A 513 2.44 8.32 19.24
N LEU A 514 1.27 7.74 19.56
CA LEU A 514 1.14 6.78 20.65
C LEU A 514 1.54 5.36 20.15
N PRO A 515 2.23 4.56 20.96
CA PRO A 515 2.69 4.83 22.33
C PRO A 515 3.89 5.78 22.36
N LEU A 516 3.88 6.69 23.31
CA LEU A 516 4.90 7.73 23.44
C LEU A 516 6.30 7.17 23.61
N ASN A 517 7.21 7.64 22.76
CA ASN A 517 8.64 7.36 22.90
C ASN A 517 9.26 8.39 23.86
N GLN A 518 9.77 7.92 25.00
CA GLN A 518 10.40 8.80 26.01
C GLN A 518 11.57 9.61 25.43
N VAL A 519 12.33 9.04 24.49
CA VAL A 519 13.47 9.72 23.84
C VAL A 519 12.95 10.88 23.00
N GLU A 520 11.96 10.64 22.13
CA GLU A 520 11.35 11.65 21.28
C GLU A 520 10.70 12.79 22.09
N LEU A 521 9.96 12.45 23.15
CA LEU A 521 9.41 13.40 24.10
C LEU A 521 10.49 14.30 24.71
N THR A 522 11.59 13.69 25.15
CA THR A 522 12.72 14.39 25.77
C THR A 522 13.43 15.29 24.76
N GLU A 523 13.58 14.85 23.52
CA GLU A 523 14.19 15.64 22.43
C GLU A 523 13.37 16.88 22.07
N ILE A 524 12.05 16.75 21.95
CA ILE A 524 11.15 17.89 21.66
C ILE A 524 11.20 18.89 22.80
N LEU A 525 11.06 18.44 24.04
CA LEU A 525 11.14 19.31 25.22
C LEU A 525 12.50 20.00 25.34
N ALA A 526 13.59 19.28 25.00
CA ALA A 526 14.92 19.87 24.99
C ALA A 526 15.04 21.02 24.01
N ARG A 527 14.56 20.81 22.81
CA ARG A 527 14.62 21.80 21.73
C ARG A 527 13.89 23.09 22.14
N GLU A 528 12.66 22.95 22.58
CA GLU A 528 11.80 24.10 22.88
C GLU A 528 12.23 24.85 24.16
N LEU A 529 12.53 24.13 25.22
CA LEU A 529 12.79 24.74 26.52
C LEU A 529 14.18 25.33 26.60
N LEU A 530 15.17 24.79 25.91
CA LEU A 530 16.52 25.34 25.85
C LEU A 530 16.64 26.51 24.84
N GLU A 531 15.90 26.50 23.74
CA GLU A 531 15.82 27.64 22.84
C GLU A 531 15.20 28.88 23.53
N ALA A 532 14.15 28.68 24.35
CA ALA A 532 13.55 29.72 25.15
C ALA A 532 14.55 30.34 26.18
N ASP A 533 15.38 29.52 26.82
CA ASP A 533 16.39 30.01 27.76
C ASP A 533 17.56 30.69 27.03
N LEU A 534 17.98 30.19 25.87
CA LEU A 534 19.03 30.86 25.07
C LEU A 534 18.55 32.20 24.48
N GLN A 535 17.28 32.32 24.12
CA GLN A 535 16.69 33.60 23.69
C GLN A 535 16.67 34.63 24.84
N LYS A 536 16.26 34.19 26.04
CA LYS A 536 16.30 35.07 27.25
C LYS A 536 17.73 35.51 27.61
N GLU A 537 18.71 34.61 27.53
CA GLU A 537 20.12 34.96 27.78
C GLU A 537 20.69 35.89 26.69
N SER A 538 20.28 35.75 25.43
CA SER A 538 20.71 36.61 24.33
C SER A 538 20.09 38.02 24.42
N GLU A 539 18.85 38.14 24.85
CA GLU A 539 18.18 39.41 25.11
C GLU A 539 18.85 40.17 26.28
N VAL A 540 19.23 39.43 27.34
CA VAL A 540 19.97 40.03 28.49
C VAL A 540 21.38 40.46 28.08
N ARG A 541 22.01 39.83 27.09
CA ARG A 541 23.36 40.16 26.58
C ARG A 541 23.36 41.11 25.38
N GLY A 542 22.20 41.58 24.90
CA GLY A 542 22.08 42.55 23.81
C GLY A 542 22.47 42.02 22.41
N PHE A 543 22.51 40.71 22.19
CA PHE A 543 22.75 40.12 20.89
C PHE A 543 21.41 39.70 20.26
N ARG A 544 21.01 40.35 19.17
CA ARG A 544 19.89 39.92 18.34
C ARG A 544 20.35 38.71 17.48
N ILE A 545 19.80 37.55 17.72
CA ILE A 545 19.92 36.42 16.78
C ILE A 545 18.93 36.71 15.63
N ILE A 546 19.47 36.93 14.43
CA ILE A 546 18.66 37.03 13.20
C ILE A 546 18.27 35.58 12.81
N LYS A 547 16.95 35.34 12.75
CA LYS A 547 16.37 34.07 12.29
C LYS A 547 16.68 33.81 10.83
#